data_ca73d3a606a1d484366c7ebe9592866b
#
_entry.id   ca73d3a606a1d484366c7ebe9592866b
#
_cell.length_a   1.000
_cell.length_b   1.000
_cell.length_c   1.000
_cell.angle_alpha   90.00
_cell.angle_beta   90.00
_cell.angle_gamma   90.00
#
_symmetry.space_group_name_H-M   'P 1'
#
loop_
_entity.id
_entity.type
_entity.pdbx_description
1 polymer ?
#
loop_
_entity_poly.entity_id
_entity_poly.type
_entity_poly.pdbx_seq_one_letter_code
_entity_poly.pdbx_strand_id
1 'polypeptide(L)'
;MRSPFQFVLDFFDTEAAPPDAAIADASRPEPSGTLQFTHPQANRAVVFDGVHIAYAFARAKRKTIGFSVGADGLVVRAPRWVSLKEVDAALREKSAWVLRKLNETQLRHQQRAQTRIVWADGALIDYLGQKIRLCIDPAQGSAQLMAGDLPTLRIGVSAQATEAQIRDCVQAWLMRQARELFEARLHHFAALLGVQWKKLSLSNAGTRWGSARMDGAIRLNWRLIHVSLPEIDYVVAH
;
A
#
# COMPACT_ATOMS: atom_id res chain seq x y z
N MET A 1 -8.27 6.34 -18.46
CA MET A 1 -7.63 5.02 -18.45
C MET A 1 -6.91 4.88 -17.11
N ARG A 2 -7.33 3.97 -16.22
CA ARG A 2 -6.65 3.71 -14.94
C ARG A 2 -5.50 2.76 -15.23
N SER A 3 -4.27 3.15 -14.87
CA SER A 3 -3.08 2.33 -15.04
C SER A 3 -3.23 1.02 -14.25
N PRO A 4 -2.97 -0.15 -14.83
CA PRO A 4 -3.02 -1.43 -14.14
C PRO A 4 -1.95 -1.57 -13.03
N PHE A 5 -1.00 -0.64 -12.99
CA PHE A 5 0.17 -0.67 -12.09
C PHE A 5 -0.10 -0.26 -10.63
N GLN A 6 -1.30 0.25 -10.31
CA GLN A 6 -1.60 0.75 -8.97
C GLN A 6 -1.82 -0.36 -7.93
N PHE A 7 -2.04 -1.61 -8.38
CA PHE A 7 -2.34 -2.75 -7.52
C PHE A 7 -1.12 -3.41 -6.85
N VAL A 8 0.08 -3.23 -7.38
CA VAL A 8 1.30 -3.93 -6.92
C VAL A 8 2.00 -3.21 -5.77
N LEU A 9 1.66 -1.95 -5.50
CA LEU A 9 2.36 -1.10 -4.52
C LEU A 9 2.06 -1.39 -3.05
N ASP A 10 0.96 -2.13 -2.77
CA ASP A 10 0.42 -2.24 -1.42
C ASP A 10 0.89 -3.46 -0.62
N PHE A 11 1.71 -4.33 -1.21
CA PHE A 11 2.09 -5.60 -0.59
C PHE A 11 3.02 -5.49 0.64
N PHE A 12 3.65 -4.33 0.86
CA PHE A 12 4.72 -4.22 1.85
C PHE A 12 4.64 -2.96 2.73
N ASP A 13 3.49 -2.28 2.80
CA ASP A 13 3.34 -1.19 3.75
C ASP A 13 3.38 -1.73 5.19
N THR A 14 4.40 -1.29 5.90
CA THR A 14 4.59 -1.60 7.32
C THR A 14 3.61 -0.76 8.12
N GLU A 15 2.55 -1.39 8.59
CA GLU A 15 1.67 -0.82 9.61
C GLU A 15 2.41 -0.85 10.95
N ALA A 16 2.67 0.32 11.49
CA ALA A 16 3.17 0.44 12.86
C ALA A 16 2.10 -0.08 13.82
N ALA A 17 2.48 -0.95 14.75
CA ALA A 17 1.58 -1.50 15.76
C ALA A 17 0.92 -0.37 16.57
N PRO A 18 -0.39 -0.43 16.84
CA PRO A 18 -1.05 0.52 17.71
C PRO A 18 -0.66 0.28 19.17
N PRO A 19 -0.56 1.35 19.98
CA PRO A 19 -0.40 1.20 21.43
C PRO A 19 -1.68 0.63 22.06
N ASP A 20 -1.51 -0.18 23.09
CA ASP A 20 -2.56 -0.76 23.93
C ASP A 20 -3.66 0.23 24.26
N ALA A 21 -4.89 -0.08 23.86
CA ALA A 21 -6.08 0.67 24.22
C ALA A 21 -6.89 -0.08 25.27
N ALA A 22 -7.03 0.56 26.41
CA ALA A 22 -7.82 0.13 27.54
C ALA A 22 -9.29 -0.14 27.16
N ILE A 23 -9.82 -1.21 27.76
CA ILE A 23 -11.21 -1.67 27.69
C ILE A 23 -12.13 -0.60 28.29
N ALA A 24 -13.08 -0.09 27.50
CA ALA A 24 -14.22 0.69 27.97
C ALA A 24 -15.52 0.02 27.52
N ASP A 25 -16.31 -0.26 28.53
CA ASP A 25 -17.65 -0.82 28.60
C ASP A 25 -18.62 -0.26 27.53
N ALA A 26 -19.26 -1.15 26.77
CA ALA A 26 -20.28 -0.78 25.80
C ALA A 26 -21.48 -1.72 25.86
N SER A 27 -22.46 -1.35 26.71
CA SER A 27 -23.78 -1.93 26.68
C SER A 27 -24.78 -0.89 26.15
N ARG A 28 -25.07 -0.93 24.84
CA ARG A 28 -26.29 -0.34 24.27
C ARG A 28 -26.69 -1.13 23.01
N PRO A 29 -27.94 -1.58 22.89
CA PRO A 29 -28.39 -2.35 21.73
C PRO A 29 -28.47 -1.45 20.49
N GLU A 30 -27.80 -1.88 19.40
CA GLU A 30 -27.77 -1.25 18.10
C GLU A 30 -29.06 -1.53 17.31
N PRO A 31 -29.61 -0.56 16.57
CA PRO A 31 -30.65 -0.82 15.59
C PRO A 31 -30.08 -1.44 14.34
N SER A 32 -30.63 -2.55 13.93
CA SER A 32 -30.25 -3.37 12.78
C SER A 32 -30.21 -2.59 11.47
N GLY A 33 -29.09 -2.68 10.75
CA GLY A 33 -29.09 -2.46 9.31
C GLY A 33 -28.59 -1.12 8.77
N THR A 34 -28.00 -0.23 9.59
CA THR A 34 -27.46 1.05 9.10
C THR A 34 -25.97 0.95 8.83
N LEU A 35 -25.55 1.29 7.61
CA LEU A 35 -24.10 1.46 7.30
C LEU A 35 -23.50 2.49 8.25
N GLN A 36 -22.39 2.13 8.92
CA GLN A 36 -21.73 3.00 9.88
C GLN A 36 -20.26 3.18 9.51
N PHE A 37 -19.84 4.44 9.46
CA PHE A 37 -18.43 4.79 9.32
C PHE A 37 -17.97 5.50 10.59
N THR A 38 -16.94 4.97 11.24
CA THR A 38 -16.44 5.54 12.50
C THR A 38 -14.94 5.81 12.40
N HIS A 39 -14.56 7.08 12.59
CA HIS A 39 -13.15 7.46 12.72
C HIS A 39 -12.69 7.14 14.15
N PRO A 40 -11.48 6.56 14.38
CA PRO A 40 -10.99 6.21 15.72
C PRO A 40 -10.94 7.39 16.70
N GLN A 41 -10.70 8.60 16.19
CA GLN A 41 -10.70 9.84 16.97
C GLN A 41 -11.96 10.67 16.72
N ALA A 42 -13.10 10.03 16.47
CA ALA A 42 -14.35 10.73 16.23
C ALA A 42 -14.78 11.52 17.48
N ASN A 43 -15.11 12.79 17.27
CA ASN A 43 -15.66 13.67 18.30
C ASN A 43 -16.96 14.34 17.86
N ARG A 44 -17.44 14.04 16.65
CA ARG A 44 -18.73 14.46 16.10
C ARG A 44 -19.32 13.36 15.21
N ALA A 45 -20.65 13.42 15.03
CA ALA A 45 -21.37 12.52 14.15
C ALA A 45 -22.37 13.27 13.29
N VAL A 46 -22.70 12.70 12.14
CA VAL A 46 -23.71 13.17 11.19
C VAL A 46 -24.40 11.98 10.54
N VAL A 47 -25.62 12.17 10.10
CA VAL A 47 -26.39 11.16 9.37
C VAL A 47 -26.72 11.72 7.97
N PHE A 48 -26.38 10.96 6.92
CA PHE A 48 -26.71 11.25 5.54
C PHE A 48 -27.39 10.02 4.93
N ASP A 49 -28.59 10.19 4.39
CA ASP A 49 -29.35 9.13 3.70
C ASP A 49 -29.43 7.81 4.51
N GLY A 50 -29.61 7.92 5.85
CA GLY A 50 -29.64 6.78 6.75
C GLY A 50 -28.25 6.19 7.12
N VAL A 51 -27.16 6.74 6.60
CA VAL A 51 -25.79 6.33 6.92
C VAL A 51 -25.25 7.18 8.07
N HIS A 52 -24.83 6.52 9.15
CA HIS A 52 -24.18 7.19 10.28
C HIS A 52 -22.69 7.34 10.05
N ILE A 53 -22.17 8.57 10.22
CA ILE A 53 -20.76 8.88 10.05
C ILE A 53 -20.26 9.59 11.30
N ALA A 54 -19.44 8.91 12.10
CA ALA A 54 -18.70 9.50 13.19
C ALA A 54 -17.32 9.97 12.67
N TYR A 55 -17.00 11.26 12.81
CA TYR A 55 -15.86 11.87 12.20
C TYR A 55 -15.00 12.68 13.19
N ALA A 56 -13.72 12.83 12.86
CA ALA A 56 -12.82 13.70 13.61
C ALA A 56 -12.97 15.15 13.14
N PHE A 57 -13.34 16.04 14.06
CA PHE A 57 -13.41 17.48 13.80
C PHE A 57 -12.29 18.20 14.54
N ALA A 58 -11.59 19.09 13.83
CA ALA A 58 -10.55 19.93 14.41
C ALA A 58 -10.61 21.37 13.90
N ARG A 59 -10.29 22.33 14.78
CA ARG A 59 -10.04 23.70 14.39
C ARG A 59 -8.62 23.84 13.83
N ALA A 60 -8.47 24.53 12.71
CA ALA A 60 -7.19 24.68 12.05
C ALA A 60 -6.98 26.13 11.56
N LYS A 61 -5.70 26.53 11.45
CA LYS A 61 -5.31 27.81 10.87
C LYS A 61 -5.40 27.75 9.35
N ARG A 62 -6.61 27.95 8.82
CA ARG A 62 -6.92 27.88 7.39
C ARG A 62 -8.03 28.86 7.03
N LYS A 63 -8.21 29.12 5.74
CA LYS A 63 -9.22 30.09 5.24
C LYS A 63 -10.57 29.44 4.92
N THR A 64 -10.63 28.11 4.70
CA THR A 64 -11.83 27.39 4.26
C THR A 64 -12.06 26.14 5.08
N ILE A 65 -13.30 25.61 5.10
CA ILE A 65 -13.61 24.28 5.62
C ILE A 65 -12.97 23.24 4.70
N GLY A 66 -12.35 22.22 5.25
CA GLY A 66 -11.75 21.12 4.49
C GLY A 66 -12.21 19.78 4.97
N PHE A 67 -12.50 18.93 4.00
CA PHE A 67 -12.86 17.54 4.18
C PHE A 67 -11.75 16.65 3.65
N SER A 68 -11.34 15.66 4.41
CA SER A 68 -10.41 14.62 3.97
C SER A 68 -10.92 13.26 4.43
N VAL A 69 -10.86 12.28 3.53
CA VAL A 69 -11.18 10.89 3.83
C VAL A 69 -9.91 10.08 3.65
N GLY A 70 -9.45 9.47 4.74
CA GLY A 70 -8.28 8.60 4.79
C GLY A 70 -8.66 7.18 5.19
N ALA A 71 -7.63 6.37 5.51
CA ALA A 71 -7.81 5.01 6.01
C ALA A 71 -8.72 4.97 7.26
N ASP A 72 -8.53 5.93 8.15
CA ASP A 72 -9.25 6.01 9.42
C ASP A 72 -10.68 6.61 9.29
N GLY A 73 -11.06 7.11 8.12
CA GLY A 73 -12.38 7.70 7.89
C GLY A 73 -12.35 9.20 7.59
N LEU A 74 -13.43 9.90 7.95
CA LEU A 74 -13.64 11.32 7.65
C LEU A 74 -12.99 12.22 8.70
N VAL A 75 -12.19 13.17 8.24
CA VAL A 75 -11.64 14.28 9.04
C VAL A 75 -12.13 15.61 8.48
N VAL A 76 -12.71 16.43 9.34
CA VAL A 76 -13.19 17.78 9.00
C VAL A 76 -12.36 18.83 9.74
N ARG A 77 -11.79 19.77 9.00
CA ARG A 77 -11.02 20.88 9.56
C ARG A 77 -11.64 22.21 9.17
N ALA A 78 -11.87 23.09 10.15
CA ALA A 78 -12.46 24.39 9.91
C ALA A 78 -11.69 25.52 10.60
N PRO A 79 -11.72 26.76 10.04
CA PRO A 79 -11.22 27.95 10.71
C PRO A 79 -11.91 28.18 12.06
N ARG A 80 -11.25 28.92 12.96
CA ARG A 80 -11.83 29.22 14.28
C ARG A 80 -13.09 30.07 14.20
N TRP A 81 -13.20 30.94 13.21
CA TRP A 81 -14.32 31.88 13.03
C TRP A 81 -15.57 31.27 12.38
N VAL A 82 -15.45 30.08 11.77
CA VAL A 82 -16.58 29.36 11.15
C VAL A 82 -17.42 28.69 12.24
N SER A 83 -18.73 28.91 12.25
CA SER A 83 -19.65 28.27 13.19
C SER A 83 -19.82 26.77 12.90
N LEU A 84 -20.26 26.02 13.90
CA LEU A 84 -20.57 24.60 13.71
C LEU A 84 -21.75 24.37 12.77
N LYS A 85 -22.73 25.30 12.74
CA LYS A 85 -23.87 25.26 11.80
C LYS A 85 -23.39 25.35 10.35
N GLU A 86 -22.40 26.21 10.08
CA GLU A 86 -21.81 26.34 8.74
C GLU A 86 -21.01 25.09 8.36
N VAL A 87 -20.33 24.45 9.31
CA VAL A 87 -19.64 23.17 9.08
C VAL A 87 -20.67 22.09 8.72
N ASP A 88 -21.76 21.98 9.46
CA ASP A 88 -22.81 21.00 9.21
C ASP A 88 -23.53 21.25 7.87
N ALA A 89 -23.74 22.52 7.49
CA ALA A 89 -24.28 22.89 6.18
C ALA A 89 -23.33 22.49 5.03
N ALA A 90 -22.03 22.79 5.15
CA ALA A 90 -21.03 22.41 4.18
C ALA A 90 -20.86 20.87 4.07
N LEU A 91 -20.98 20.14 5.18
CA LEU A 91 -20.98 18.69 5.19
C LEU A 91 -22.18 18.12 4.44
N ARG A 92 -23.39 18.68 4.63
CA ARG A 92 -24.58 18.26 3.87
C ARG A 92 -24.43 18.50 2.38
N GLU A 93 -23.90 19.67 2.00
CA GLU A 93 -23.62 19.98 0.58
C GLU A 93 -22.67 18.96 -0.05
N LYS A 94 -21.68 18.47 0.70
CA LYS A 94 -20.69 17.49 0.24
C LYS A 94 -21.03 16.04 0.58
N SER A 95 -22.24 15.74 1.08
CA SER A 95 -22.63 14.41 1.55
C SER A 95 -22.38 13.30 0.53
N ALA A 96 -22.83 13.49 -0.72
CA ALA A 96 -22.62 12.52 -1.79
C ALA A 96 -21.12 12.26 -2.08
N TRP A 97 -20.29 13.29 -2.02
CA TRP A 97 -18.83 13.12 -2.18
C TRP A 97 -18.22 12.36 -1.00
N VAL A 98 -18.60 12.71 0.23
CA VAL A 98 -18.13 12.06 1.47
C VAL A 98 -18.48 10.57 1.46
N LEU A 99 -19.75 10.24 1.20
CA LEU A 99 -20.21 8.84 1.14
C LEU A 99 -19.47 8.04 0.07
N ARG A 100 -19.32 8.60 -1.14
CA ARG A 100 -18.57 7.95 -2.20
C ARG A 100 -17.13 7.68 -1.78
N LYS A 101 -16.45 8.66 -1.14
CA LYS A 101 -15.06 8.50 -0.72
C LYS A 101 -14.88 7.50 0.43
N LEU A 102 -15.80 7.46 1.38
CA LEU A 102 -15.81 6.47 2.45
C LEU A 102 -15.98 5.05 1.88
N ASN A 103 -16.95 4.86 0.97
CA ASN A 103 -17.17 3.58 0.30
C ASN A 103 -15.95 3.17 -0.56
N GLU A 104 -15.36 4.09 -1.33
CA GLU A 104 -14.13 3.81 -2.11
C GLU A 104 -12.98 3.36 -1.18
N THR A 105 -12.83 4.00 -0.03
CA THR A 105 -11.78 3.66 0.93
C THR A 105 -12.05 2.30 1.57
N GLN A 106 -13.28 2.03 1.96
CA GLN A 106 -13.66 0.73 2.53
C GLN A 106 -13.46 -0.42 1.53
N LEU A 107 -13.87 -0.23 0.27
CA LEU A 107 -13.62 -1.22 -0.80
C LEU A 107 -12.12 -1.46 -1.02
N ARG A 108 -11.31 -0.41 -0.98
CA ARG A 108 -9.84 -0.56 -1.06
C ARG A 108 -9.29 -1.35 0.13
N HIS A 109 -9.77 -1.07 1.35
CA HIS A 109 -9.37 -1.82 2.54
C HIS A 109 -9.76 -3.31 2.44
N GLN A 110 -10.98 -3.61 1.99
CA GLN A 110 -11.42 -4.98 1.77
C GLN A 110 -10.60 -5.69 0.69
N GLN A 111 -10.30 -5.02 -0.42
CA GLN A 111 -9.44 -5.56 -1.48
C GLN A 111 -8.01 -5.80 -0.97
N ARG A 112 -7.44 -4.87 -0.20
CA ARG A 112 -6.13 -5.03 0.43
C ARG A 112 -6.09 -6.20 1.41
N ALA A 113 -7.14 -6.35 2.23
CA ALA A 113 -7.24 -7.48 3.15
C ALA A 113 -7.32 -8.83 2.41
N GLN A 114 -8.03 -8.88 1.27
CA GLN A 114 -8.13 -10.08 0.44
C GLN A 114 -6.84 -10.41 -0.33
N THR A 115 -6.03 -9.39 -0.65
CA THR A 115 -4.76 -9.55 -1.38
C THR A 115 -3.55 -9.59 -0.45
N ARG A 116 -3.75 -9.52 0.88
CA ARG A 116 -2.66 -9.63 1.84
C ARG A 116 -2.02 -11.00 1.74
N ILE A 117 -0.73 -11.04 1.42
CA ILE A 117 0.05 -12.28 1.46
C ILE A 117 0.17 -12.70 2.92
N VAL A 118 -0.32 -13.90 3.23
CA VAL A 118 0.01 -14.58 4.50
C VAL A 118 1.41 -15.17 4.32
N TRP A 119 2.39 -14.60 5.01
CA TRP A 119 3.79 -15.03 4.91
C TRP A 119 4.01 -16.32 5.68
N ALA A 120 3.74 -17.44 5.02
CA ALA A 120 3.86 -18.79 5.56
C ALA A 120 4.43 -19.75 4.51
N ASP A 121 4.77 -20.94 4.92
CA ASP A 121 5.15 -22.00 4.00
C ASP A 121 4.00 -22.27 3.01
N GLY A 122 4.34 -22.46 1.72
CA GLY A 122 3.37 -22.63 0.63
C GLY A 122 2.75 -21.32 0.10
N ALA A 123 3.05 -20.15 0.66
CA ALA A 123 2.54 -18.86 0.16
C ALA A 123 2.92 -18.64 -1.33
N LEU A 124 2.02 -18.02 -2.08
CA LEU A 124 2.26 -17.65 -3.48
C LEU A 124 2.60 -16.16 -3.55
N ILE A 125 3.71 -15.84 -4.21
CA ILE A 125 4.17 -14.46 -4.45
C ILE A 125 4.38 -14.23 -5.94
N ASP A 126 4.22 -12.96 -6.38
CA ASP A 126 4.48 -12.59 -7.76
C ASP A 126 5.98 -12.35 -7.96
N TYR A 127 6.53 -12.91 -9.05
CA TYR A 127 7.90 -12.70 -9.46
C TYR A 127 7.98 -12.74 -11.00
N LEU A 128 8.43 -11.66 -11.62
CA LEU A 128 8.52 -11.49 -13.07
C LEU A 128 7.22 -11.84 -13.83
N GLY A 129 6.08 -11.43 -13.25
CA GLY A 129 4.75 -11.68 -13.82
C GLY A 129 4.23 -13.11 -13.64
N GLN A 130 4.93 -13.96 -12.90
CA GLN A 130 4.52 -15.33 -12.59
C GLN A 130 4.32 -15.52 -11.10
N LYS A 131 3.52 -16.53 -10.72
CA LYS A 131 3.45 -16.96 -9.32
C LYS A 131 4.62 -17.89 -9.01
N ILE A 132 5.28 -17.67 -7.89
CA ILE A 132 6.24 -18.61 -7.31
C ILE A 132 5.76 -19.03 -5.93
N ARG A 133 6.05 -20.27 -5.54
CA ARG A 133 5.71 -20.79 -4.21
C ARG A 133 6.85 -20.55 -3.25
N LEU A 134 6.52 -20.09 -2.05
CA LEU A 134 7.46 -20.01 -0.94
C LEU A 134 7.60 -21.38 -0.26
N CYS A 135 8.82 -21.77 0.05
CA CYS A 135 9.14 -22.97 0.84
C CYS A 135 10.10 -22.62 1.95
N ILE A 136 9.72 -22.90 3.19
CA ILE A 136 10.56 -22.70 4.36
C ILE A 136 11.41 -23.96 4.55
N ASP A 137 12.71 -23.82 4.43
CA ASP A 137 13.68 -24.90 4.60
C ASP A 137 14.80 -24.46 5.54
N PRO A 138 14.73 -24.81 6.84
CA PRO A 138 15.73 -24.41 7.83
C PRO A 138 17.16 -24.88 7.51
N ALA A 139 17.30 -25.92 6.68
CA ALA A 139 18.61 -26.42 6.27
C ALA A 139 19.23 -25.59 5.11
N GLN A 140 18.45 -24.74 4.47
CA GLN A 140 18.90 -23.90 3.37
C GLN A 140 19.74 -22.71 3.89
N GLY A 141 20.96 -22.57 3.42
CA GLY A 141 21.86 -21.49 3.85
C GLY A 141 21.51 -20.12 3.29
N SER A 142 20.87 -20.06 2.09
CA SER A 142 20.48 -18.82 1.43
C SER A 142 19.21 -19.00 0.61
N ALA A 143 18.46 -17.92 0.37
CA ALA A 143 17.26 -17.96 -0.46
C ALA A 143 17.61 -18.32 -1.91
N GLN A 144 16.97 -19.36 -2.45
CA GLN A 144 17.21 -19.89 -3.79
C GLN A 144 15.92 -20.21 -4.50
N LEU A 145 15.79 -19.76 -5.76
CA LEU A 145 14.67 -20.10 -6.64
C LEU A 145 14.98 -21.40 -7.37
N MET A 146 14.12 -22.39 -7.18
CA MET A 146 14.16 -23.68 -7.86
C MET A 146 13.18 -23.67 -9.03
N ALA A 147 13.64 -24.10 -10.21
CA ALA A 147 12.79 -24.27 -11.39
C ALA A 147 11.84 -25.47 -11.23
N GLY A 148 10.68 -25.42 -11.88
CA GLY A 148 9.66 -26.46 -11.92
C GLY A 148 8.39 -25.93 -12.56
N ASP A 149 7.32 -26.73 -12.64
CA ASP A 149 6.01 -26.32 -13.17
C ASP A 149 5.47 -25.09 -12.39
N LEU A 150 5.66 -25.07 -11.08
CA LEU A 150 5.50 -23.92 -10.23
C LEU A 150 6.84 -23.65 -9.56
N PRO A 151 7.59 -22.61 -10.00
CA PRO A 151 8.89 -22.29 -9.41
C PRO A 151 8.77 -22.07 -7.91
N THR A 152 9.74 -22.55 -7.15
CA THR A 152 9.68 -22.55 -5.68
C THR A 152 10.87 -21.82 -5.10
N LEU A 153 10.60 -20.75 -4.34
CA LEU A 153 11.60 -20.01 -3.58
C LEU A 153 11.81 -20.69 -2.23
N ARG A 154 12.95 -21.36 -2.06
CA ARG A 154 13.38 -21.91 -0.76
C ARG A 154 14.10 -20.83 0.03
N ILE A 155 13.71 -20.66 1.28
CA ILE A 155 14.34 -19.69 2.19
C ILE A 155 14.82 -20.37 3.47
N GLY A 156 16.03 -20.01 3.90
CA GLY A 156 16.67 -20.54 5.10
C GLY A 156 16.25 -19.78 6.35
N VAL A 157 15.01 -19.97 6.81
CA VAL A 157 14.56 -19.45 8.09
C VAL A 157 14.05 -20.58 8.98
N SER A 158 14.02 -20.34 10.30
CA SER A 158 13.48 -21.32 11.25
C SER A 158 12.04 -21.71 10.89
N ALA A 159 11.67 -22.99 11.10
CA ALA A 159 10.29 -23.44 10.97
C ALA A 159 9.31 -22.69 11.90
N GLN A 160 9.82 -22.04 12.94
CA GLN A 160 9.07 -21.21 13.91
C GLN A 160 9.20 -19.71 13.60
N ALA A 161 9.72 -19.33 12.42
CA ALA A 161 9.88 -17.94 12.04
C ALA A 161 8.53 -17.22 12.01
N THR A 162 8.50 -16.00 12.51
CA THR A 162 7.32 -15.13 12.44
C THR A 162 7.04 -14.69 11.00
N GLU A 163 5.79 -14.31 10.68
CA GLU A 163 5.44 -13.70 9.39
C GLU A 163 6.40 -12.56 9.00
N ALA A 164 6.79 -11.73 9.96
CA ALA A 164 7.71 -10.61 9.72
C ALA A 164 9.10 -11.11 9.28
N GLN A 165 9.65 -12.12 9.94
CA GLN A 165 10.96 -12.69 9.59
C GLN A 165 10.94 -13.34 8.20
N ILE A 166 9.87 -14.07 7.87
CA ILE A 166 9.68 -14.69 6.55
C ILE A 166 9.59 -13.59 5.48
N ARG A 167 8.73 -12.59 5.70
CA ARG A 167 8.58 -11.43 4.80
C ARG A 167 9.92 -10.74 4.55
N ASP A 168 10.66 -10.42 5.59
CA ASP A 168 11.91 -9.67 5.49
C ASP A 168 12.98 -10.47 4.74
N CYS A 169 13.04 -11.78 4.93
CA CYS A 169 13.93 -12.68 4.17
C CYS A 169 13.56 -12.69 2.67
N VAL A 170 12.27 -12.85 2.35
CA VAL A 170 11.79 -12.83 0.96
C VAL A 170 12.02 -11.47 0.32
N GLN A 171 11.73 -10.38 1.02
CA GLN A 171 11.95 -9.02 0.52
C GLN A 171 13.43 -8.76 0.22
N ALA A 172 14.34 -9.19 1.09
CA ALA A 172 15.77 -9.06 0.87
C ALA A 172 16.22 -9.81 -0.40
N TRP A 173 15.67 -11.01 -0.64
CA TRP A 173 15.92 -11.77 -1.86
C TRP A 173 15.37 -11.04 -3.09
N LEU A 174 14.09 -10.60 -3.07
CA LEU A 174 13.47 -9.85 -4.16
C LEU A 174 14.23 -8.57 -4.51
N MET A 175 14.69 -7.81 -3.51
CA MET A 175 15.48 -6.59 -3.73
C MET A 175 16.83 -6.89 -4.39
N ARG A 176 17.48 -7.99 -4.05
CA ARG A 176 18.71 -8.44 -4.69
C ARG A 176 18.46 -8.82 -6.15
N GLN A 177 17.42 -9.61 -6.43
CA GLN A 177 17.02 -9.96 -7.79
C GLN A 177 16.66 -8.73 -8.63
N ALA A 178 15.92 -7.78 -8.02
CA ALA A 178 15.58 -6.52 -8.67
C ALA A 178 16.83 -5.73 -9.06
N ARG A 179 17.82 -5.64 -8.19
CA ARG A 179 19.08 -4.95 -8.49
C ARG A 179 19.82 -5.59 -9.67
N GLU A 180 20.03 -6.88 -9.61
CA GLU A 180 20.74 -7.66 -10.65
C GLU A 180 20.03 -7.52 -12.01
N LEU A 181 18.71 -7.72 -12.04
CA LEU A 181 17.92 -7.60 -13.26
C LEU A 181 17.95 -6.17 -13.81
N PHE A 182 17.71 -5.17 -12.98
CA PHE A 182 17.63 -3.78 -13.44
C PHE A 182 18.98 -3.28 -13.94
N GLU A 183 20.08 -3.66 -13.33
CA GLU A 183 21.43 -3.35 -13.83
C GLU A 183 21.66 -3.96 -15.22
N ALA A 184 21.29 -5.21 -15.41
CA ALA A 184 21.39 -5.88 -16.71
C ALA A 184 20.52 -5.18 -17.78
N ARG A 185 19.26 -4.81 -17.42
CA ARG A 185 18.36 -4.12 -18.37
C ARG A 185 18.82 -2.69 -18.66
N LEU A 186 19.32 -1.96 -17.68
CA LEU A 186 19.92 -0.63 -17.88
C LEU A 186 21.13 -0.68 -18.83
N HIS A 187 22.02 -1.64 -18.67
CA HIS A 187 23.13 -1.83 -19.60
C HIS A 187 22.65 -2.12 -21.03
N HIS A 188 21.66 -2.99 -21.17
CA HIS A 188 21.09 -3.34 -22.46
C HIS A 188 20.49 -2.10 -23.17
N PHE A 189 19.60 -1.37 -22.49
CA PHE A 189 18.94 -0.22 -23.10
C PHE A 189 19.85 0.99 -23.25
N ALA A 190 20.79 1.21 -22.35
CA ALA A 190 21.77 2.29 -22.47
C ALA A 190 22.61 2.15 -23.76
N ALA A 191 23.02 0.92 -24.09
CA ALA A 191 23.71 0.64 -25.34
C ALA A 191 22.84 0.90 -26.57
N LEU A 192 21.57 0.48 -26.55
CA LEU A 192 20.63 0.69 -27.66
C LEU A 192 20.27 2.17 -27.89
N LEU A 193 20.15 2.94 -26.82
CA LEU A 193 19.74 4.34 -26.84
C LEU A 193 20.94 5.31 -26.99
N GLY A 194 22.18 4.81 -26.94
CA GLY A 194 23.38 5.63 -27.01
C GLY A 194 23.57 6.55 -25.80
N VAL A 195 23.03 6.19 -24.63
CA VAL A 195 23.10 6.96 -23.39
C VAL A 195 23.98 6.27 -22.35
N GLN A 196 24.39 7.03 -21.33
CA GLN A 196 25.18 6.49 -20.23
C GLN A 196 24.49 6.75 -18.90
N TRP A 197 24.49 5.77 -18.03
CA TRP A 197 24.07 5.91 -16.63
C TRP A 197 25.26 5.63 -15.70
N LYS A 198 25.22 6.15 -14.48
CA LYS A 198 26.35 6.06 -13.54
C LYS A 198 26.03 5.26 -12.29
N LYS A 199 24.80 5.32 -11.81
CA LYS A 199 24.43 4.71 -10.54
C LYS A 199 22.98 4.28 -10.55
N LEU A 200 22.70 3.02 -10.18
CA LEU A 200 21.37 2.54 -9.84
C LEU A 200 21.14 2.59 -8.33
N SER A 201 19.98 3.06 -7.91
CA SER A 201 19.50 2.92 -6.55
C SER A 201 18.07 2.38 -6.55
N LEU A 202 17.76 1.48 -5.61
CA LEU A 202 16.41 1.00 -5.42
C LEU A 202 15.61 1.96 -4.52
N SER A 203 14.31 2.07 -4.77
CA SER A 203 13.39 2.89 -4.00
C SER A 203 12.15 2.10 -3.58
N ASN A 204 11.47 2.62 -2.57
CA ASN A 204 10.19 2.15 -2.06
C ASN A 204 9.09 3.23 -2.23
N ALA A 205 9.20 4.09 -3.25
CA ALA A 205 8.29 5.21 -3.45
C ALA A 205 6.89 4.73 -3.87
N GLY A 206 5.84 5.18 -3.17
CA GLY A 206 4.45 4.81 -3.46
C GLY A 206 3.86 5.46 -4.73
N THR A 207 4.54 6.45 -5.34
CA THR A 207 3.96 7.31 -6.38
C THR A 207 4.63 7.22 -7.74
N ARG A 208 5.79 6.54 -7.85
CA ARG A 208 6.54 6.44 -9.10
C ARG A 208 7.33 5.14 -9.21
N TRP A 209 7.45 4.64 -10.43
CA TRP A 209 8.23 3.44 -10.75
C TRP A 209 9.73 3.71 -10.93
N GLY A 210 10.06 4.88 -11.43
CA GLY A 210 11.44 5.26 -11.65
C GLY A 210 11.65 6.77 -11.70
N SER A 211 12.90 7.17 -11.69
CA SER A 211 13.35 8.53 -12.02
C SER A 211 14.79 8.50 -12.50
N ALA A 212 15.08 9.28 -13.53
CA ALA A 212 16.43 9.54 -14.02
C ALA A 212 16.82 10.99 -13.71
N ARG A 213 18.09 11.23 -13.41
CA ARG A 213 18.68 12.55 -13.19
C ARG A 213 19.71 12.87 -14.25
N MET A 214 19.91 14.14 -14.49
CA MET A 214 20.91 14.61 -15.46
C MET A 214 22.34 14.20 -15.14
N ASP A 215 22.64 13.91 -13.88
CA ASP A 215 23.95 13.42 -13.42
C ASP A 215 24.20 11.92 -13.72
N GLY A 216 23.24 11.25 -14.38
CA GLY A 216 23.30 9.82 -14.71
C GLY A 216 22.85 8.90 -13.55
N ALA A 217 22.31 9.43 -12.47
CA ALA A 217 21.77 8.63 -11.38
C ALA A 217 20.34 8.18 -11.72
N ILE A 218 20.11 6.87 -11.68
CA ILE A 218 18.81 6.24 -11.90
C ILE A 218 18.31 5.65 -10.60
N ARG A 219 17.02 5.84 -10.34
CA ARG A 219 16.33 5.25 -9.21
C ARG A 219 15.12 4.48 -9.70
N LEU A 220 15.02 3.19 -9.40
CA LEU A 220 13.92 2.32 -9.77
C LEU A 220 13.25 1.76 -8.51
N ASN A 221 11.93 1.60 -8.57
CA ASN A 221 11.20 0.95 -7.50
C ASN A 221 11.44 -0.57 -7.56
N TRP A 222 11.98 -1.15 -6.47
CA TRP A 222 12.27 -2.56 -6.43
C TRP A 222 11.04 -3.45 -6.67
N ARG A 223 9.83 -2.96 -6.39
CA ARG A 223 8.58 -3.70 -6.62
C ARG A 223 8.29 -3.97 -8.11
N LEU A 224 8.99 -3.33 -9.02
CA LEU A 224 8.94 -3.71 -10.44
C LEU A 224 9.28 -5.18 -10.67
N ILE A 225 10.01 -5.83 -9.75
CA ILE A 225 10.34 -7.26 -9.86
C ILE A 225 9.10 -8.18 -9.87
N HIS A 226 7.95 -7.67 -9.43
CA HIS A 226 6.70 -8.44 -9.42
C HIS A 226 5.97 -8.44 -10.78
N VAL A 227 6.23 -7.45 -11.64
CA VAL A 227 5.60 -7.38 -12.96
C VAL A 227 6.41 -8.13 -14.02
N SER A 228 5.85 -8.30 -15.22
CA SER A 228 6.49 -9.04 -16.30
C SER A 228 7.72 -8.30 -16.86
N LEU A 229 8.64 -9.06 -17.46
CA LEU A 229 9.86 -8.49 -18.03
C LEU A 229 9.60 -7.38 -19.09
N PRO A 230 8.62 -7.51 -20.02
CA PRO A 230 8.29 -6.42 -20.93
C PRO A 230 7.87 -5.12 -20.23
N GLU A 231 7.15 -5.22 -19.11
CA GLU A 231 6.73 -4.06 -18.32
C GLU A 231 7.92 -3.40 -17.60
N ILE A 232 8.85 -4.22 -17.09
CA ILE A 232 10.12 -3.74 -16.53
C ILE A 232 10.91 -3.00 -17.60
N ASP A 233 11.05 -3.60 -18.78
CA ASP A 233 11.77 -3.04 -19.91
C ASP A 233 11.19 -1.69 -20.35
N TYR A 234 9.87 -1.59 -20.40
CA TYR A 234 9.20 -0.32 -20.69
C TYR A 234 9.59 0.78 -19.69
N VAL A 235 9.63 0.47 -18.39
CA VAL A 235 10.01 1.45 -17.35
C VAL A 235 11.49 1.78 -17.39
N VAL A 236 12.35 0.82 -17.71
CA VAL A 236 13.81 1.02 -17.77
C VAL A 236 14.24 1.82 -19.00
N ALA A 237 13.55 1.63 -20.14
CA ALA A 237 13.85 2.32 -21.40
C ALA A 237 13.29 3.76 -21.45
N HIS A 238 12.27 4.07 -20.67
CA HIS A 238 11.56 5.36 -20.69
C HIS A 238 12.16 6.35 -19.71
#